data_803be1c9f5e30a95411ad5e8b6c9f478
#
_entry.id   803be1c9f5e30a95411ad5e8b6c9f478
#
_cell.length_a   1.000
_cell.length_b   1.000
_cell.length_c   1.000
_cell.angle_alpha   90.00
_cell.angle_beta   90.00
_cell.angle_gamma   90.00
#
_symmetry.space_group_name_H-M   'P 1'
#
loop_
_entity.id
_entity.type
_entity.pdbx_description
1 polymer ?
#
loop_
_entity_poly.entity_id
_entity_poly.type
_entity_poly.pdbx_seq_one_letter_code
_entity_poly.pdbx_strand_id
1 'polypeptide(L)'
;MKLEPQGDSCKLSGRLTQEEVARLWKTRKTLLPDDARRLDLSELTYSDSAGMAFLMELVSLRKGELTLASPSPQVRKLIALYDLDAFFSTEGQTR
;
A
#
# COMPACT_ATOMS: atom_id res chain seq x y z
N MET A 1 -0.42 3.29 -12.08
CA MET A 1 -1.12 2.81 -10.88
C MET A 1 -2.50 3.41 -10.82
N LYS A 2 -3.46 2.67 -10.35
CA LYS A 2 -4.84 3.10 -10.30
C LYS A 2 -5.41 2.89 -8.90
N LEU A 3 -6.19 3.84 -8.43
CA LEU A 3 -6.85 3.77 -7.13
C LEU A 3 -8.35 3.65 -7.33
N GLU A 4 -8.96 2.68 -6.66
CA GLU A 4 -10.40 2.46 -6.75
C GLU A 4 -10.99 2.38 -5.34
N PRO A 5 -11.67 3.44 -4.88
CA PRO A 5 -12.33 3.39 -3.58
C PRO A 5 -13.48 2.39 -3.59
N GLN A 6 -13.60 1.63 -2.50
CA GLN A 6 -14.63 0.61 -2.34
C GLN A 6 -15.05 0.61 -0.87
N GLY A 7 -16.01 1.46 -0.50
CA GLY A 7 -16.40 1.59 0.89
C GLY A 7 -15.26 2.18 1.70
N ASP A 8 -14.89 1.52 2.80
CA ASP A 8 -13.77 1.95 3.62
C ASP A 8 -12.44 1.37 3.14
N SER A 9 -12.46 0.71 1.99
CA SER A 9 -11.28 0.11 1.39
C SER A 9 -10.92 0.87 0.12
N CYS A 10 -9.66 0.82 -0.27
CA CYS A 10 -9.21 1.41 -1.52
C CYS A 10 -8.28 0.40 -2.19
N LYS A 11 -8.59 0.04 -3.42
CA LYS A 11 -7.78 -0.93 -4.15
C LYS A 11 -6.73 -0.21 -4.99
N LEU A 12 -5.50 -0.66 -4.86
CA LEU A 12 -4.40 -0.20 -5.69
C LEU A 12 -4.13 -1.24 -6.75
N SER A 13 -4.06 -0.83 -8.01
CA SER A 13 -3.75 -1.76 -9.09
C SER A 13 -2.66 -1.21 -9.98
N GLY A 14 -1.98 -2.12 -10.69
CA GLY A 14 -0.93 -1.76 -11.62
C GLY A 14 0.45 -1.82 -11.01
N ARG A 15 1.28 -0.83 -11.27
CA ARG A 15 2.68 -0.82 -10.88
C ARG A 15 2.97 0.44 -10.06
N LEU A 16 3.63 0.25 -8.94
CA LEU A 16 4.03 1.36 -8.07
C LEU A 16 5.55 1.45 -8.07
N THR A 17 6.08 2.25 -8.97
CA THR A 17 7.52 2.39 -9.16
C THR A 17 7.98 3.77 -8.73
N GLN A 18 9.29 3.97 -8.74
CA GLN A 18 9.89 5.25 -8.41
C GLN A 18 9.25 6.39 -9.20
N GLU A 19 8.96 6.17 -10.47
CA GLU A 19 8.35 7.21 -11.31
C GLU A 19 6.96 7.57 -10.83
N GLU A 20 6.17 6.56 -10.48
CA GLU A 20 4.83 6.79 -9.95
C GLU A 20 4.89 7.53 -8.61
N VAL A 21 5.82 7.11 -7.75
CA VAL A 21 5.99 7.75 -6.45
C VAL A 21 6.32 9.23 -6.63
N ALA A 22 7.23 9.55 -7.54
CA ALA A 22 7.59 10.94 -7.80
C ALA A 22 6.38 11.75 -8.23
N ARG A 23 5.51 11.16 -9.06
CA ARG A 23 4.31 11.83 -9.56
C ARG A 23 3.29 12.05 -8.45
N LEU A 24 3.17 11.08 -7.54
CA LEU A 24 2.14 11.12 -6.50
C LEU A 24 2.57 11.78 -5.21
N TRP A 25 3.86 12.07 -5.07
CA TRP A 25 4.40 12.52 -3.79
C TRP A 25 3.74 13.79 -3.26
N LYS A 26 3.50 14.75 -4.15
CA LYS A 26 2.94 16.04 -3.74
C LYS A 26 1.51 15.92 -3.23
N THR A 27 0.77 14.91 -3.70
CA THR A 27 -0.63 14.75 -3.32
C THR A 27 -0.83 13.62 -2.31
N ARG A 28 0.24 13.10 -1.74
CA ARG A 28 0.15 11.91 -0.88
C ARG A 28 -0.80 12.08 0.30
N LYS A 29 -0.92 13.28 0.82
CA LYS A 29 -1.78 13.53 1.98
C LYS A 29 -3.26 13.45 1.66
N THR A 30 -3.62 13.71 0.41
CA THR A 30 -5.02 13.69 -0.02
C THR A 30 -5.31 12.59 -1.01
N LEU A 31 -4.34 11.71 -1.26
CA LEU A 31 -4.47 10.66 -2.26
C LEU A 31 -5.59 9.68 -1.94
N LEU A 32 -5.71 9.30 -0.68
CA LEU A 32 -6.72 8.35 -0.25
C LEU A 32 -7.92 9.08 0.34
N PRO A 33 -9.14 8.54 0.17
CA PRO A 33 -10.31 9.10 0.83
C PRO A 33 -10.11 9.15 2.36
N ASP A 34 -10.72 10.13 3.00
CA ASP A 34 -10.57 10.31 4.44
C ASP A 34 -11.07 9.10 5.23
N ASP A 35 -12.08 8.42 4.71
CA ASP A 35 -12.67 7.27 5.40
C ASP A 35 -12.01 5.95 5.03
N ALA A 36 -10.97 5.97 4.21
CA ALA A 36 -10.27 4.73 3.86
C ALA A 36 -9.53 4.19 5.08
N ARG A 37 -9.79 2.93 5.40
CA ARG A 37 -9.16 2.24 6.52
C ARG A 37 -8.27 1.12 6.06
N ARG A 38 -8.40 0.73 4.81
CA ARG A 38 -7.77 -0.45 4.28
C ARG A 38 -7.30 -0.18 2.86
N LEU A 39 -6.09 -0.56 2.57
CA LEU A 39 -5.52 -0.45 1.24
C LEU A 39 -5.29 -1.86 0.72
N ASP A 40 -6.05 -2.22 -0.31
CA ASP A 40 -5.99 -3.55 -0.90
C ASP A 40 -4.91 -3.59 -1.97
N LEU A 41 -3.91 -4.42 -1.77
CA LEU A 41 -2.75 -4.52 -2.65
C LEU A 41 -2.77 -5.76 -3.53
N SER A 42 -3.89 -6.47 -3.57
CA SER A 42 -3.97 -7.74 -4.32
C SER A 42 -3.77 -7.55 -5.83
N GLU A 43 -4.12 -6.37 -6.34
CA GLU A 43 -3.97 -6.06 -7.77
C GLU A 43 -2.74 -5.22 -8.06
N LEU A 44 -1.91 -4.95 -7.07
CA LEU A 44 -0.64 -4.25 -7.27
C LEU A 44 0.38 -5.27 -7.77
N THR A 45 0.56 -5.33 -9.09
CA THR A 45 1.34 -6.39 -9.71
C THR A 45 2.84 -6.23 -9.53
N TYR A 46 3.29 -5.01 -9.27
CA TYR A 46 4.72 -4.75 -9.11
C TYR A 46 4.95 -3.52 -8.26
N SER A 47 5.97 -3.59 -7.40
CA SER A 47 6.46 -2.43 -6.65
C SER A 47 7.97 -2.53 -6.57
N ASP A 48 8.66 -1.41 -6.56
CA ASP A 48 10.09 -1.36 -6.25
C ASP A 48 10.27 -0.84 -4.83
N SER A 49 11.51 -0.62 -4.41
CA SER A 49 11.76 -0.16 -3.05
C SER A 49 11.17 1.22 -2.79
N ALA A 50 11.16 2.10 -3.79
CA ALA A 50 10.54 3.42 -3.64
C ALA A 50 9.03 3.27 -3.42
N GLY A 51 8.40 2.32 -4.13
CA GLY A 51 6.97 2.04 -3.94
C GLY A 51 6.68 1.55 -2.54
N MET A 52 7.52 0.66 -2.02
CA MET A 52 7.34 0.17 -0.64
C MET A 52 7.47 1.30 0.36
N ALA A 53 8.45 2.18 0.17
CA ALA A 53 8.62 3.35 1.05
C ALA A 53 7.39 4.25 1.00
N PHE A 54 6.80 4.42 -0.19
CA PHE A 54 5.60 5.23 -0.34
C PHE A 54 4.42 4.64 0.42
N LEU A 55 4.27 3.32 0.39
CA LEU A 55 3.21 2.66 1.16
C LEU A 55 3.40 2.90 2.66
N MET A 56 4.64 2.84 3.13
CA MET A 56 4.93 3.14 4.52
C MET A 56 4.62 4.59 4.86
N GLU A 57 4.87 5.50 3.93
CA GLU A 57 4.54 6.91 4.14
C GLU A 57 3.03 7.09 4.28
N LEU A 58 2.23 6.40 3.45
CA LEU A 58 0.78 6.49 3.56
C LEU A 58 0.29 6.00 4.92
N VAL A 59 0.86 4.90 5.41
CA VAL A 59 0.50 4.39 6.73
C VAL A 59 0.87 5.41 7.82
N SER A 60 2.05 6.01 7.70
CA SER A 60 2.52 6.99 8.67
C SER A 60 1.60 8.21 8.73
N LEU A 61 1.13 8.68 7.57
CA LEU A 61 0.23 9.82 7.50
C LEU A 61 -1.11 9.55 8.16
N ARG A 62 -1.51 8.30 8.24
CA ARG A 62 -2.78 7.89 8.85
C ARG A 62 -2.60 7.44 10.29
N LYS A 63 -1.41 7.55 10.83
CA LYS A 63 -1.12 7.27 12.24
C LYS A 63 -1.57 5.89 12.67
N GLY A 64 -1.37 4.90 11.80
CA GLY A 64 -1.69 3.52 12.09
C GLY A 64 -3.14 3.12 11.85
N GLU A 65 -3.96 4.03 11.35
CA GLU A 65 -5.36 3.72 11.07
C GLU A 65 -5.57 3.11 9.68
N LEU A 66 -4.53 3.01 8.89
CA LEU A 66 -4.60 2.42 7.56
C LEU A 66 -3.94 1.04 7.58
N THR A 67 -4.68 0.03 7.19
CA THR A 67 -4.20 -1.34 7.11
C THR A 67 -3.82 -1.65 5.68
N LEU A 68 -2.62 -2.16 5.47
CA LEU A 68 -2.20 -2.67 4.16
C LEU A 68 -2.56 -4.14 4.10
N ALA A 69 -3.36 -4.53 3.11
CA ALA A 69 -3.95 -5.86 3.09
C ALA A 69 -3.72 -6.56 1.76
N SER A 70 -3.72 -7.88 1.80
CA SER A 70 -3.74 -8.75 0.63
C SER A 70 -2.62 -8.46 -0.36
N PRO A 71 -1.36 -8.39 0.08
CA PRO A 71 -0.27 -8.09 -0.84
C PRO A 71 -0.14 -9.17 -1.93
N SER A 72 0.15 -8.71 -3.15
CA SER A 72 0.41 -9.64 -4.26
C SER A 72 1.71 -10.42 -3.99
N PRO A 73 1.95 -11.51 -4.73
CA PRO A 73 3.17 -12.30 -4.51
C PRO A 73 4.46 -11.50 -4.63
N GLN A 74 4.54 -10.58 -5.60
CA GLN A 74 5.74 -9.78 -5.77
C GLN A 74 5.95 -8.84 -4.58
N VAL A 75 4.86 -8.23 -4.11
CA VAL A 75 4.93 -7.34 -2.96
C VAL A 75 5.27 -8.12 -1.69
N ARG A 76 4.76 -9.35 -1.55
CA ARG A 76 5.11 -10.20 -0.41
C ARG A 76 6.60 -10.44 -0.32
N LYS A 77 7.25 -10.63 -1.46
CA LYS A 77 8.70 -10.83 -1.47
C LYS A 77 9.43 -9.61 -0.93
N LEU A 78 8.94 -8.42 -1.27
CA LEU A 78 9.56 -7.19 -0.78
C LEU A 78 9.30 -6.98 0.71
N ILE A 79 8.11 -7.35 1.19
CA ILE A 79 7.82 -7.27 2.61
C ILE A 79 8.81 -8.13 3.39
N ALA A 80 9.06 -9.34 2.92
CA ALA A 80 10.00 -10.24 3.59
C ALA A 80 11.43 -9.71 3.49
N LEU A 81 11.80 -9.21 2.32
CA LEU A 81 13.17 -8.73 2.08
C LEU A 81 13.51 -7.53 2.96
N TYR A 82 12.56 -6.64 3.17
CA TYR A 82 12.77 -5.41 3.94
C TYR A 82 12.28 -5.51 5.37
N ASP A 83 11.82 -6.70 5.78
CA ASP A 83 11.37 -6.95 7.15
C ASP A 83 10.25 -5.99 7.56
N LEU A 84 9.25 -5.88 6.70
CA LEU A 84 8.15 -4.95 6.89
C LEU A 84 6.86 -5.61 7.37
N ASP A 85 6.94 -6.83 7.87
CA ASP A 85 5.74 -7.59 8.29
C ASP A 85 4.89 -6.83 9.29
N ALA A 86 5.51 -6.06 10.16
CA ALA A 86 4.79 -5.35 11.22
C ALA A 86 3.83 -4.31 10.66
N PHE A 87 4.04 -3.86 9.43
CA PHE A 87 3.21 -2.81 8.82
C PHE A 87 2.06 -3.37 7.99
N PHE A 88 1.99 -4.69 7.88
CA PHE A 88 0.98 -5.30 7.03
C PHE A 88 -0.01 -6.11 7.86
N SER A 89 -1.24 -6.21 7.34
CA SER A 89 -2.29 -6.95 8.00
C SER A 89 -1.94 -8.43 8.11
N THR A 90 -2.26 -9.03 9.25
CA THR A 90 -2.18 -10.46 9.40
C THR A 90 -3.53 -11.12 9.10
N GLU A 91 -4.45 -10.35 8.62
CA GLU A 91 -5.77 -10.84 8.27
C GLU A 91 -5.66 -11.93 7.22
N GLY A 92 -6.29 -13.07 7.48
CA GLY A 92 -6.21 -14.18 6.57
C GLY A 92 -4.94 -14.99 6.66
N GLN A 93 -4.01 -14.61 7.51
CA GLN A 93 -2.77 -15.36 7.72
C GLN A 93 -2.90 -16.26 8.92
N THR A 94 -2.23 -17.38 8.83
CA THR A 94 -2.15 -18.31 9.95
C THR A 94 -0.76 -18.26 10.55
N ARG A 95 -0.71 -18.17 11.82
CA ARG A 95 0.56 -18.09 12.53
C ARG A 95 0.86 -19.41 13.18
#